data_ac3dc98fa6bc24fb556db3b28dd4ad4e
#
_entry.id   ac3dc98fa6bc24fb556db3b28dd4ad4e
#
_cell.length_a   1.000
_cell.length_b   1.000
_cell.length_c   1.000
_cell.angle_alpha   90.00
_cell.angle_beta   90.00
_cell.angle_gamma   90.00
#
_symmetry.space_group_name_H-M   'P 1'
#
loop_
_entity.id
_entity.type
_entity.pdbx_description
1 polymer ?
#
loop_
_entity_poly.entity_id
_entity_poly.type
_entity_poly.pdbx_seq_one_letter_code
_entity_poly.pdbx_strand_id
1 'polypeptide(L)'
;PFLYRLGLLCRPRWGWRYPGVQRILKLMIPTLFGSSVAQINLLFDTLLASLLISGSVSWLYYSDRLLEFPLGVFGVALATVILPKLSREHAATSPVAFSRTLDWALRWALLIGLPAAVALAVLAGPMLTTLFQYGAFTAYDVRMAQQSLIAFALGLQAFILIKVLAPGFYARQDTRTPVKIGIIALVANMILNVLLIWPLAHAGLALATTLSAMLNAGLLYRHLRRAEIYRPEPGWGRFLLQIIAASLVMGGLLWLLAGPLDWWLASGAWARVRWLMVLIAGGLVSYALILLACGLRPRQLLYVEPNLQP
;
A
#
# COMPACT_ATOMS: atom_id res chain seq x y z
N PRO A 1 -23.43 -30.69 -4.51
CA PRO A 1 -24.17 -31.68 -3.69
C PRO A 1 -24.82 -31.07 -2.46
N PHE A 2 -24.12 -30.16 -1.73
CA PHE A 2 -24.64 -29.53 -0.50
C PHE A 2 -25.86 -28.63 -0.74
N LEU A 3 -25.81 -27.74 -1.73
CA LEU A 3 -26.90 -26.83 -2.10
C LEU A 3 -28.13 -27.60 -2.62
N TYR A 4 -27.91 -28.76 -3.29
CA TYR A 4 -29.00 -29.65 -3.72
C TYR A 4 -29.75 -30.24 -2.54
N ARG A 5 -29.03 -30.72 -1.51
CA ARG A 5 -29.63 -31.29 -0.28
C ARG A 5 -30.41 -30.27 0.54
N LEU A 6 -30.03 -28.97 0.45
CA LEU A 6 -30.68 -27.87 1.15
C LEU A 6 -31.85 -27.27 0.35
N GLY A 7 -32.17 -27.76 -0.85
CA GLY A 7 -33.22 -27.21 -1.70
C GLY A 7 -32.94 -25.80 -2.21
N LEU A 8 -31.68 -25.33 -2.10
CA LEU A 8 -31.27 -23.97 -2.46
C LEU A 8 -30.78 -23.84 -3.92
N LEU A 9 -30.99 -24.87 -4.73
CA LEU A 9 -30.71 -24.82 -6.16
C LEU A 9 -31.77 -23.97 -6.89
N CYS A 10 -31.47 -22.67 -7.01
CA CYS A 10 -32.27 -21.77 -7.82
C CYS A 10 -31.96 -21.98 -9.30
N ARG A 11 -32.97 -22.17 -10.13
CA ARG A 11 -32.80 -22.14 -11.59
C ARG A 11 -32.38 -20.73 -12.01
N PRO A 12 -31.31 -20.54 -12.80
CA PRO A 12 -30.92 -19.23 -13.27
C PRO A 12 -32.05 -18.62 -14.12
N ARG A 13 -32.53 -17.46 -13.73
CA ARG A 13 -33.50 -16.68 -14.49
C ARG A 13 -32.86 -15.42 -15.00
N TRP A 14 -33.11 -15.08 -16.25
CA TRP A 14 -32.65 -13.83 -16.86
C TRP A 14 -33.42 -12.66 -16.28
N GLY A 15 -32.85 -11.95 -15.33
CA GLY A 15 -33.56 -10.97 -14.51
C GLY A 15 -33.01 -9.54 -14.56
N TRP A 16 -32.61 -9.02 -15.73
CA TRP A 16 -32.05 -7.66 -15.89
C TRP A 16 -32.93 -6.55 -15.30
N ARG A 17 -34.27 -6.73 -15.30
CA ARG A 17 -35.23 -5.76 -14.78
C ARG A 17 -35.51 -5.93 -13.28
N TYR A 18 -34.96 -6.95 -12.65
CA TYR A 18 -35.14 -7.17 -11.21
C TYR A 18 -34.46 -6.05 -10.40
N PRO A 19 -35.16 -5.38 -9.44
CA PRO A 19 -34.59 -4.25 -8.70
C PRO A 19 -33.26 -4.51 -8.05
N GLY A 20 -33.04 -5.72 -7.50
CA GLY A 20 -31.80 -6.15 -6.92
C GLY A 20 -30.63 -6.19 -7.93
N VAL A 21 -30.88 -6.70 -9.14
CA VAL A 21 -29.90 -6.74 -10.22
C VAL A 21 -29.53 -5.33 -10.67
N GLN A 22 -30.53 -4.45 -10.84
CA GLN A 22 -30.27 -3.06 -11.21
C GLN A 22 -29.49 -2.30 -10.15
N ARG A 23 -29.73 -2.57 -8.86
CA ARG A 23 -28.95 -1.99 -7.77
C ARG A 23 -27.49 -2.45 -7.82
N ILE A 24 -27.26 -3.75 -8.04
CA ILE A 24 -25.91 -4.31 -8.20
C ILE A 24 -25.21 -3.66 -9.39
N LEU A 25 -25.85 -3.60 -10.56
CA LEU A 25 -25.28 -2.98 -11.77
C LEU A 25 -24.93 -1.51 -11.55
N LYS A 26 -25.82 -0.72 -10.90
CA LYS A 26 -25.52 0.68 -10.56
C LYS A 26 -24.31 0.85 -9.64
N LEU A 27 -24.06 -0.11 -8.75
CA LEU A 27 -22.86 -0.11 -7.89
C LEU A 27 -21.62 -0.63 -8.61
N MET A 28 -21.78 -1.56 -9.56
CA MET A 28 -20.67 -2.11 -10.35
C MET A 28 -20.10 -1.13 -11.36
N ILE A 29 -20.94 -0.32 -12.02
CA ILE A 29 -20.45 0.63 -13.05
C ILE A 29 -19.33 1.54 -12.51
N PRO A 30 -19.47 2.24 -11.37
CA PRO A 30 -18.38 3.06 -10.83
C PRO A 30 -17.14 2.25 -10.47
N THR A 31 -17.29 1.01 -9.97
CA THR A 31 -16.15 0.16 -9.61
C THR A 31 -15.41 -0.37 -10.84
N LEU A 32 -16.13 -0.68 -11.93
CA LEU A 32 -15.52 -1.02 -13.22
C LEU A 32 -14.71 0.15 -13.78
N PHE A 33 -15.28 1.36 -13.75
CA PHE A 33 -14.51 2.56 -14.12
C PHE A 33 -13.29 2.76 -13.23
N GLY A 34 -13.43 2.56 -11.90
CA GLY A 34 -12.31 2.67 -10.97
C GLY A 34 -11.17 1.68 -11.24
N SER A 35 -11.49 0.42 -11.57
CA SER A 35 -10.49 -0.57 -11.96
C SER A 35 -9.87 -0.26 -13.34
N SER A 36 -10.64 0.26 -14.28
CA SER A 36 -10.14 0.68 -15.60
C SER A 36 -9.15 1.85 -15.48
N VAL A 37 -9.37 2.78 -14.54
CA VAL A 37 -8.44 3.88 -14.25
C VAL A 37 -7.05 3.35 -13.90
N ALA A 38 -6.97 2.32 -13.06
CA ALA A 38 -5.68 1.71 -12.70
C ALA A 38 -4.98 1.06 -13.90
N GLN A 39 -5.74 0.38 -14.77
CA GLN A 39 -5.19 -0.25 -15.97
C GLN A 39 -4.71 0.80 -17.01
N ILE A 40 -5.45 1.89 -17.17
CA ILE A 40 -5.05 3.01 -18.02
C ILE A 40 -3.74 3.62 -17.53
N ASN A 41 -3.60 3.79 -16.21
CA ASN A 41 -2.35 4.30 -15.62
C ASN A 41 -1.17 3.39 -15.93
N LEU A 42 -1.32 2.08 -15.71
CA LEU A 42 -0.28 1.09 -16.00
C LEU A 42 0.12 1.09 -17.49
N LEU A 43 -0.85 1.17 -18.39
CA LEU A 43 -0.60 1.25 -19.83
C LEU A 43 0.17 2.53 -20.20
N PHE A 44 -0.24 3.67 -19.63
CA PHE A 44 0.41 4.95 -19.88
C PHE A 44 1.85 4.97 -19.36
N ASP A 45 2.09 4.48 -18.13
CA ASP A 45 3.41 4.37 -17.56
C ASP A 45 4.32 3.45 -18.39
N THR A 46 3.79 2.30 -18.83
CA THR A 46 4.52 1.36 -19.70
C THR A 46 4.85 1.96 -21.07
N LEU A 47 3.91 2.70 -21.66
CA LEU A 47 4.11 3.39 -22.94
C LEU A 47 5.21 4.44 -22.80
N LEU A 48 5.18 5.27 -21.78
CA LEU A 48 6.23 6.26 -21.52
C LEU A 48 7.58 5.60 -21.24
N ALA A 49 7.60 4.52 -20.47
CA ALA A 49 8.82 3.75 -20.17
C ALA A 49 9.43 3.14 -21.44
N SER A 50 8.60 2.74 -22.42
CA SER A 50 9.06 2.19 -23.70
C SER A 50 9.75 3.22 -24.62
N LEU A 51 9.49 4.51 -24.40
CA LEU A 51 10.16 5.62 -25.08
C LEU A 51 11.52 5.98 -24.50
N LEU A 52 11.86 5.44 -23.33
CA LEU A 52 13.14 5.62 -22.67
C LEU A 52 14.18 4.63 -23.15
N ILE A 53 15.37 4.68 -22.54
CA ILE A 53 16.46 3.73 -22.85
C ILE A 53 16.02 2.28 -22.62
N SER A 54 16.59 1.37 -23.42
CA SER A 54 16.32 -0.06 -23.29
C SER A 54 16.60 -0.54 -21.87
N GLY A 55 15.67 -1.32 -21.31
CA GLY A 55 15.69 -1.78 -19.91
C GLY A 55 14.74 -1.03 -18.97
N SER A 56 14.30 0.19 -19.30
CA SER A 56 13.46 1.03 -18.41
C SER A 56 12.17 0.33 -18.00
N VAL A 57 11.49 -0.37 -18.89
CA VAL A 57 10.28 -1.15 -18.60
C VAL A 57 10.60 -2.27 -17.60
N SER A 58 11.72 -2.98 -17.78
CA SER A 58 12.13 -4.06 -16.89
C SER A 58 12.50 -3.55 -15.52
N TRP A 59 13.21 -2.43 -15.41
CA TRP A 59 13.62 -1.83 -14.12
C TRP A 59 12.41 -1.39 -13.31
N LEU A 60 11.43 -0.75 -13.94
CA LEU A 60 10.15 -0.40 -13.31
C LEU A 60 9.39 -1.66 -12.88
N TYR A 61 9.30 -2.68 -13.75
CA TYR A 61 8.58 -3.91 -13.46
C TYR A 61 9.15 -4.64 -12.24
N TYR A 62 10.46 -4.85 -12.16
CA TYR A 62 11.07 -5.53 -11.02
C TYR A 62 10.98 -4.72 -9.74
N SER A 63 11.06 -3.39 -9.82
CA SER A 63 10.87 -2.50 -8.68
C SER A 63 9.44 -2.56 -8.15
N ASP A 64 8.45 -2.54 -9.05
CA ASP A 64 7.03 -2.65 -8.70
C ASP A 64 6.71 -3.99 -8.04
N ARG A 65 7.28 -5.11 -8.52
CA ARG A 65 7.11 -6.44 -7.90
C ARG A 65 7.59 -6.49 -6.45
N LEU A 66 8.69 -5.82 -6.13
CA LEU A 66 9.17 -5.72 -4.75
C LEU A 66 8.28 -4.83 -3.88
N LEU A 67 7.72 -3.77 -4.45
CA LEU A 67 6.74 -2.92 -3.76
C LEU A 67 5.43 -3.67 -3.49
N GLU A 68 4.96 -4.48 -4.45
CA GLU A 68 3.73 -5.25 -4.31
C GLU A 68 3.75 -6.25 -3.16
N PHE A 69 4.93 -6.77 -2.78
CA PHE A 69 5.03 -7.76 -1.70
C PHE A 69 4.53 -7.20 -0.35
N PRO A 70 5.10 -6.12 0.24
CA PRO A 70 4.57 -5.56 1.48
C PRO A 70 3.16 -4.99 1.33
N LEU A 71 2.83 -4.42 0.16
CA LEU A 71 1.49 -3.91 -0.12
C LEU A 71 0.43 -5.03 -0.13
N GLY A 72 0.73 -6.16 -0.75
CA GLY A 72 -0.16 -7.33 -0.81
C GLY A 72 -0.35 -7.97 0.55
N VAL A 73 0.75 -8.24 1.28
CA VAL A 73 0.69 -8.89 2.58
C VAL A 73 -0.06 -8.02 3.60
N PHE A 74 0.29 -6.75 3.72
CA PHE A 74 -0.25 -5.88 4.78
C PHE A 74 -1.45 -5.05 4.31
N GLY A 75 -1.38 -4.45 3.14
CA GLY A 75 -2.45 -3.59 2.64
C GLY A 75 -3.73 -4.37 2.35
N VAL A 76 -3.62 -5.52 1.70
CA VAL A 76 -4.78 -6.38 1.40
C VAL A 76 -5.31 -7.03 2.68
N ALA A 77 -4.44 -7.53 3.56
CA ALA A 77 -4.86 -8.12 4.83
C ALA A 77 -5.67 -7.14 5.68
N LEU A 78 -5.19 -5.90 5.83
CA LEU A 78 -5.92 -4.85 6.54
C LEU A 78 -7.27 -4.55 5.87
N ALA A 79 -7.30 -4.40 4.54
CA ALA A 79 -8.53 -4.10 3.81
C ALA A 79 -9.60 -5.20 3.99
N THR A 80 -9.19 -6.48 3.96
CA THR A 80 -10.12 -7.62 4.11
C THR A 80 -10.72 -7.72 5.50
N VAL A 81 -9.99 -7.32 6.54
CA VAL A 81 -10.49 -7.31 7.93
C VAL A 81 -11.36 -6.09 8.21
N ILE A 82 -10.98 -4.93 7.67
CA ILE A 82 -11.60 -3.65 7.99
C ILE A 82 -12.97 -3.51 7.32
N LEU A 83 -13.10 -3.86 6.04
CA LEU A 83 -14.32 -3.64 5.27
C LEU A 83 -15.57 -4.31 5.90
N PRO A 84 -15.57 -5.60 6.30
CA PRO A 84 -16.73 -6.21 6.93
C PRO A 84 -17.07 -5.58 8.29
N LYS A 85 -16.06 -5.14 9.05
CA LYS A 85 -16.25 -4.50 10.34
C LYS A 85 -16.89 -3.13 10.19
N LEU A 86 -16.35 -2.27 9.32
CA LEU A 86 -16.93 -0.96 9.01
C LEU A 86 -18.36 -1.07 8.47
N SER A 87 -18.65 -2.09 7.65
CA SER A 87 -20.00 -2.32 7.11
C SER A 87 -21.00 -2.68 8.21
N ARG A 88 -20.59 -3.49 9.20
CA ARG A 88 -21.42 -3.82 10.37
C ARG A 88 -21.69 -2.59 11.23
N GLU A 89 -20.67 -1.80 11.52
CA GLU A 89 -20.78 -0.59 12.35
C GLU A 89 -21.64 0.50 11.66
N HIS A 90 -21.55 0.58 10.33
CA HIS A 90 -22.42 1.45 9.55
C HIS A 90 -23.88 0.98 9.61
N ALA A 91 -24.14 -0.33 9.46
CA ALA A 91 -25.49 -0.90 9.54
C ALA A 91 -26.09 -0.75 10.96
N ALA A 92 -25.24 -0.81 12.00
CA ALA A 92 -25.63 -0.57 13.39
C ALA A 92 -25.78 0.93 13.74
N THR A 93 -25.64 1.84 12.76
CA THR A 93 -25.72 3.30 12.95
C THR A 93 -24.86 3.85 14.08
N SER A 94 -23.62 3.28 14.23
CA SER A 94 -22.66 3.69 15.24
C SER A 94 -21.48 4.48 14.66
N PRO A 95 -21.59 5.82 14.50
CA PRO A 95 -20.52 6.65 13.92
C PRO A 95 -19.22 6.63 14.75
N VAL A 96 -19.35 6.50 16.07
CA VAL A 96 -18.20 6.47 17.00
C VAL A 96 -17.40 5.18 16.81
N ALA A 97 -18.08 4.01 16.75
CA ALA A 97 -17.41 2.74 16.52
C ALA A 97 -16.73 2.72 15.13
N PHE A 98 -17.41 3.23 14.10
CA PHE A 98 -16.86 3.36 12.75
C PHE A 98 -15.58 4.20 12.72
N SER A 99 -15.58 5.36 13.35
CA SER A 99 -14.40 6.23 13.45
C SER A 99 -13.26 5.56 14.19
N ARG A 100 -13.53 4.85 15.30
CA ARG A 100 -12.53 4.10 16.08
C ARG A 100 -11.91 2.95 15.30
N THR A 101 -12.74 2.18 14.58
CA THR A 101 -12.24 1.10 13.71
C THR A 101 -11.32 1.64 12.63
N LEU A 102 -11.67 2.77 12.04
CA LEU A 102 -10.83 3.43 11.03
C LEU A 102 -9.52 3.96 11.64
N ASP A 103 -9.59 4.55 12.86
CA ASP A 103 -8.41 5.03 13.60
C ASP A 103 -7.45 3.88 13.92
N TRP A 104 -7.98 2.77 14.42
CA TRP A 104 -7.22 1.55 14.69
C TRP A 104 -6.52 1.04 13.43
N ALA A 105 -7.23 0.99 12.32
CA ALA A 105 -6.70 0.53 11.04
C ALA A 105 -5.58 1.44 10.50
N LEU A 106 -5.75 2.76 10.62
CA LEU A 106 -4.74 3.73 10.23
C LEU A 106 -3.48 3.62 11.08
N ARG A 107 -3.62 3.36 12.39
CA ARG A 107 -2.48 3.11 13.28
C ARG A 107 -1.70 1.87 12.85
N TRP A 108 -2.39 0.76 12.55
CA TRP A 108 -1.74 -0.45 12.04
C TRP A 108 -1.08 -0.24 10.68
N ALA A 109 -1.74 0.48 9.77
CA ALA A 109 -1.18 0.82 8.47
C ALA A 109 0.13 1.60 8.58
N LEU A 110 0.23 2.54 9.53
CA LEU A 110 1.45 3.31 9.77
C LEU A 110 2.51 2.50 10.51
N LEU A 111 2.10 1.72 11.51
CA LEU A 111 3.01 0.90 12.31
C LEU A 111 3.79 -0.11 11.45
N ILE A 112 3.16 -0.67 10.44
CA ILE A 112 3.75 -1.67 9.56
C ILE A 112 4.31 -1.03 8.29
N GLY A 113 3.57 -0.11 7.68
CA GLY A 113 3.91 0.45 6.37
C GLY A 113 5.13 1.35 6.41
N LEU A 114 5.29 2.17 7.45
CA LEU A 114 6.42 3.10 7.52
C LEU A 114 7.78 2.38 7.66
N PRO A 115 7.96 1.43 8.60
CA PRO A 115 9.22 0.67 8.67
C PRO A 115 9.45 -0.18 7.41
N ALA A 116 8.39 -0.73 6.80
CA ALA A 116 8.52 -1.46 5.55
C ALA A 116 8.99 -0.56 4.40
N ALA A 117 8.50 0.67 4.31
CA ALA A 117 8.95 1.66 3.33
C ALA A 117 10.43 2.01 3.52
N VAL A 118 10.84 2.27 4.76
CA VAL A 118 12.25 2.58 5.10
C VAL A 118 13.16 1.38 4.80
N ALA A 119 12.77 0.17 5.21
CA ALA A 119 13.54 -1.03 4.94
C ALA A 119 13.67 -1.30 3.43
N LEU A 120 12.56 -1.16 2.67
CA LEU A 120 12.55 -1.34 1.23
C LEU A 120 13.46 -0.32 0.52
N ALA A 121 13.47 0.94 0.96
CA ALA A 121 14.33 1.97 0.39
C ALA A 121 15.81 1.69 0.68
N VAL A 122 16.15 1.34 1.93
CA VAL A 122 17.54 1.07 2.34
C VAL A 122 18.08 -0.22 1.73
N LEU A 123 17.28 -1.28 1.70
CA LEU A 123 17.65 -2.59 1.19
C LEU A 123 17.33 -2.77 -0.31
N ALA A 124 16.99 -1.70 -1.03
CA ALA A 124 16.61 -1.77 -2.44
C ALA A 124 17.67 -2.46 -3.31
N GLY A 125 18.92 -2.02 -3.21
CA GLY A 125 20.06 -2.64 -3.93
C GLY A 125 20.28 -4.10 -3.54
N PRO A 126 20.48 -4.41 -2.25
CA PRO A 126 20.59 -5.77 -1.73
C PRO A 126 19.46 -6.72 -2.18
N MET A 127 18.22 -6.28 -2.13
CA MET A 127 17.05 -7.08 -2.55
C MET A 127 17.05 -7.35 -4.05
N LEU A 128 17.26 -6.32 -4.87
CA LEU A 128 17.33 -6.47 -6.33
C LEU A 128 18.49 -7.38 -6.74
N THR A 129 19.66 -7.20 -6.12
CA THR A 129 20.83 -8.04 -6.39
C THR A 129 20.57 -9.49 -6.02
N THR A 130 20.00 -9.73 -4.84
CA THR A 130 19.79 -11.09 -4.34
C THR A 130 18.72 -11.84 -5.14
N LEU A 131 17.64 -11.15 -5.58
CA LEU A 131 16.50 -11.79 -6.20
C LEU A 131 16.60 -11.83 -7.74
N PHE A 132 17.22 -10.83 -8.36
CA PHE A 132 17.11 -10.64 -9.80
C PHE A 132 18.45 -10.56 -10.55
N GLN A 133 19.61 -10.38 -9.90
CA GLN A 133 20.90 -10.32 -10.61
C GLN A 133 21.34 -11.70 -11.08
N TYR A 134 20.65 -12.25 -12.07
CA TYR A 134 20.95 -13.51 -12.72
C TYR A 134 20.73 -13.40 -14.23
N GLY A 135 21.53 -14.17 -15.01
CA GLY A 135 21.39 -14.21 -16.46
C GLY A 135 21.59 -12.84 -17.12
N ALA A 136 20.57 -12.33 -17.79
CA ALA A 136 20.63 -11.06 -18.52
C ALA A 136 20.51 -9.81 -17.62
N PHE A 137 20.07 -9.94 -16.35
CA PHE A 137 19.94 -8.80 -15.43
C PHE A 137 21.28 -8.47 -14.79
N THR A 138 21.91 -7.43 -15.30
CA THR A 138 23.31 -7.06 -14.96
C THR A 138 23.41 -6.18 -13.72
N ALA A 139 24.62 -5.88 -13.28
CA ALA A 139 24.90 -4.93 -12.20
C ALA A 139 24.41 -3.50 -12.57
N TYR A 140 24.43 -3.14 -13.83
CA TYR A 140 23.86 -1.88 -14.33
C TYR A 140 22.34 -1.82 -14.12
N ASP A 141 21.63 -2.91 -14.47
CA ASP A 141 20.20 -3.01 -14.29
C ASP A 141 19.78 -2.92 -12.82
N VAL A 142 20.56 -3.54 -11.92
CA VAL A 142 20.36 -3.41 -10.46
C VAL A 142 20.41 -1.95 -10.02
N ARG A 143 21.43 -1.21 -10.46
CA ARG A 143 21.57 0.23 -10.08
C ARG A 143 20.41 1.07 -10.62
N MET A 144 19.97 0.81 -11.84
CA MET A 144 18.84 1.52 -12.43
C MET A 144 17.52 1.16 -11.72
N ALA A 145 17.23 -0.13 -11.53
CA ALA A 145 16.05 -0.58 -10.82
C ALA A 145 16.01 -0.09 -9.35
N GLN A 146 17.17 0.02 -8.69
CA GLN A 146 17.27 0.56 -7.34
C GLN A 146 16.71 1.98 -7.23
N GLN A 147 16.97 2.85 -8.22
CA GLN A 147 16.45 4.22 -8.23
C GLN A 147 14.92 4.22 -8.27
N SER A 148 14.33 3.41 -9.14
CA SER A 148 12.88 3.26 -9.23
C SER A 148 12.27 2.66 -7.96
N LEU A 149 12.95 1.66 -7.37
CA LEU A 149 12.46 1.02 -6.14
C LEU A 149 12.48 1.99 -4.94
N ILE A 150 13.52 2.82 -4.81
CA ILE A 150 13.56 3.87 -3.78
C ILE A 150 12.41 4.87 -3.99
N ALA A 151 12.18 5.30 -5.23
CA ALA A 151 11.07 6.19 -5.55
C ALA A 151 9.71 5.59 -5.19
N PHE A 152 9.48 4.31 -5.49
CA PHE A 152 8.27 3.58 -5.10
C PHE A 152 8.16 3.37 -3.58
N ALA A 153 9.27 3.07 -2.90
CA ALA A 153 9.28 2.84 -1.45
C ALA A 153 8.78 4.06 -0.67
N LEU A 154 9.08 5.29 -1.14
CA LEU A 154 8.53 6.52 -0.57
C LEU A 154 6.99 6.56 -0.67
N GLY A 155 6.41 5.90 -1.68
CA GLY A 155 4.96 5.82 -1.89
C GLY A 155 4.27 4.67 -1.14
N LEU A 156 5.01 3.68 -0.65
CA LEU A 156 4.43 2.46 -0.05
C LEU A 156 3.41 2.79 1.03
N GLN A 157 3.72 3.76 1.90
CA GLN A 157 2.81 4.19 2.95
C GLN A 157 1.49 4.74 2.38
N ALA A 158 1.54 5.52 1.31
CA ALA A 158 0.35 6.07 0.67
C ALA A 158 -0.49 4.95 0.02
N PHE A 159 0.15 3.98 -0.64
CA PHE A 159 -0.55 2.83 -1.22
C PHE A 159 -1.29 2.00 -0.15
N ILE A 160 -0.66 1.76 1.00
CA ILE A 160 -1.31 1.06 2.13
C ILE A 160 -2.47 1.90 2.69
N LEU A 161 -2.28 3.21 2.86
CA LEU A 161 -3.32 4.11 3.35
C LEU A 161 -4.54 4.14 2.43
N ILE A 162 -4.37 4.11 1.11
CA ILE A 162 -5.49 4.01 0.15
C ILE A 162 -6.30 2.74 0.42
N LYS A 163 -5.62 1.58 0.65
CA LYS A 163 -6.29 0.29 0.94
C LYS A 163 -7.08 0.30 2.26
N VAL A 164 -6.73 1.18 3.18
CA VAL A 164 -7.43 1.36 4.46
C VAL A 164 -8.54 2.40 4.37
N LEU A 165 -8.30 3.52 3.68
CA LEU A 165 -9.25 4.64 3.61
C LEU A 165 -10.41 4.38 2.65
N ALA A 166 -10.17 3.72 1.49
CA ALA A 166 -11.21 3.43 0.52
C ALA A 166 -12.35 2.55 1.07
N PRO A 167 -12.10 1.49 1.87
CA PRO A 167 -13.14 0.76 2.60
C PRO A 167 -14.04 1.64 3.46
N GLY A 168 -13.55 2.76 4.00
CA GLY A 168 -14.36 3.72 4.76
C GLY A 168 -15.50 4.34 3.95
N PHE A 169 -15.34 4.46 2.64
CA PHE A 169 -16.40 4.87 1.72
C PHE A 169 -17.26 3.69 1.25
N TYR A 170 -16.64 2.57 0.89
CA TYR A 170 -17.36 1.39 0.38
C TYR A 170 -18.33 0.81 1.40
N ALA A 171 -17.95 0.77 2.68
CA ALA A 171 -18.81 0.35 3.78
C ALA A 171 -20.10 1.18 3.88
N ARG A 172 -20.06 2.42 3.42
CA ARG A 172 -21.19 3.36 3.36
C ARG A 172 -21.90 3.39 2.01
N GLN A 173 -21.56 2.46 1.11
CA GLN A 173 -22.06 2.39 -0.27
C GLN A 173 -21.72 3.63 -1.12
N ASP A 174 -20.75 4.44 -0.71
CA ASP A 174 -20.21 5.55 -1.51
C ASP A 174 -19.04 5.06 -2.35
N THR A 175 -19.33 4.57 -3.54
CA THR A 175 -18.31 4.18 -4.52
C THR A 175 -17.89 5.35 -5.40
N ARG A 176 -18.67 6.43 -5.44
CA ARG A 176 -18.43 7.56 -6.35
C ARG A 176 -17.27 8.43 -5.91
N THR A 177 -17.17 8.69 -4.61
CA THR A 177 -16.11 9.56 -4.06
C THR A 177 -14.71 8.98 -4.29
N PRO A 178 -14.40 7.70 -3.95
CA PRO A 178 -13.10 7.11 -4.26
C PRO A 178 -12.78 7.09 -5.74
N VAL A 179 -13.76 6.84 -6.62
CA VAL A 179 -13.55 6.85 -8.07
C VAL A 179 -13.19 8.25 -8.57
N LYS A 180 -13.90 9.29 -8.14
CA LYS A 180 -13.55 10.68 -8.48
C LYS A 180 -12.15 11.05 -8.03
N ILE A 181 -11.79 10.70 -6.81
CA ILE A 181 -10.45 10.95 -6.26
C ILE A 181 -9.41 10.15 -7.06
N GLY A 182 -9.70 8.90 -7.43
CA GLY A 182 -8.84 8.09 -8.28
C GLY A 182 -8.59 8.71 -9.65
N ILE A 183 -9.62 9.30 -10.28
CA ILE A 183 -9.49 10.02 -11.55
C ILE A 183 -8.60 11.28 -11.38
N ILE A 184 -8.77 12.04 -10.29
CA ILE A 184 -7.92 13.20 -10.00
C ILE A 184 -6.46 12.76 -9.84
N ALA A 185 -6.23 11.66 -9.10
CA ALA A 185 -4.89 11.11 -8.91
C ALA A 185 -4.29 10.59 -10.23
N LEU A 186 -5.10 9.97 -11.11
CA LEU A 186 -4.66 9.54 -12.45
C LEU A 186 -4.21 10.73 -13.29
N VAL A 187 -5.03 11.79 -13.37
CA VAL A 187 -4.67 12.99 -14.13
C VAL A 187 -3.39 13.63 -13.57
N ALA A 188 -3.28 13.73 -12.23
CA ALA A 188 -2.07 14.21 -11.59
C ALA A 188 -0.85 13.33 -11.91
N ASN A 189 -1.00 12.00 -11.91
CA ASN A 189 0.06 11.07 -12.31
C ASN A 189 0.51 11.33 -13.77
N MET A 190 -0.44 11.44 -14.71
CA MET A 190 -0.10 11.71 -16.12
C MET A 190 0.68 13.02 -16.28
N ILE A 191 0.28 14.07 -15.58
CA ILE A 191 1.00 15.35 -15.60
C ILE A 191 2.40 15.21 -15.00
N LEU A 192 2.49 14.56 -13.83
CA LEU A 192 3.77 14.32 -13.16
C LEU A 192 4.71 13.43 -13.97
N ASN A 193 4.19 12.41 -14.66
CA ASN A 193 4.97 11.58 -15.56
C ASN A 193 5.64 12.41 -16.65
N VAL A 194 4.89 13.29 -17.33
CA VAL A 194 5.44 14.16 -18.39
C VAL A 194 6.49 15.13 -17.82
N LEU A 195 6.29 15.65 -16.61
CA LEU A 195 7.22 16.58 -15.97
C LEU A 195 8.49 15.90 -15.47
N LEU A 196 8.37 14.70 -14.87
CA LEU A 196 9.47 14.01 -14.19
C LEU A 196 10.26 13.06 -15.10
N ILE A 197 9.73 12.68 -16.26
CA ILE A 197 10.42 11.80 -17.21
C ILE A 197 11.73 12.43 -17.73
N TRP A 198 11.76 13.74 -17.93
CA TRP A 198 12.93 14.46 -18.46
C TRP A 198 14.11 14.48 -17.48
N PRO A 199 13.94 14.87 -16.19
CA PRO A 199 15.05 14.93 -15.25
C PRO A 199 15.41 13.57 -14.62
N LEU A 200 14.47 12.63 -14.48
CA LEU A 200 14.64 11.41 -13.68
C LEU A 200 14.41 10.12 -14.47
N ALA A 201 14.08 10.20 -15.76
CA ALA A 201 13.80 9.06 -16.64
C ALA A 201 12.81 8.07 -15.96
N HIS A 202 13.16 6.76 -15.93
CA HIS A 202 12.33 5.70 -15.34
C HIS A 202 12.05 5.92 -13.83
N ALA A 203 12.99 6.46 -13.07
CA ALA A 203 12.77 6.80 -11.67
C ALA A 203 11.74 7.94 -11.50
N GLY A 204 11.62 8.83 -12.50
CA GLY A 204 10.61 9.87 -12.56
C GLY A 204 9.19 9.32 -12.68
N LEU A 205 8.99 8.26 -13.47
CA LEU A 205 7.69 7.56 -13.57
C LEU A 205 7.31 6.91 -12.23
N ALA A 206 8.25 6.25 -11.56
CA ALA A 206 8.04 5.69 -10.23
C ALA A 206 7.69 6.78 -9.19
N LEU A 207 8.37 7.93 -9.24
CA LEU A 207 8.10 9.04 -8.34
C LEU A 207 6.75 9.72 -8.65
N ALA A 208 6.36 9.85 -9.90
CA ALA A 208 5.05 10.36 -10.29
C ALA A 208 3.92 9.48 -9.72
N THR A 209 4.05 8.17 -9.82
CA THR A 209 3.12 7.20 -9.24
C THR A 209 3.06 7.32 -7.71
N THR A 210 4.19 7.51 -7.06
CA THR A 210 4.29 7.77 -5.61
C THR A 210 3.56 9.07 -5.21
N LEU A 211 3.83 10.18 -5.89
CA LEU A 211 3.21 11.47 -5.59
C LEU A 211 1.70 11.47 -5.84
N SER A 212 1.26 10.80 -6.92
CA SER A 212 -0.16 10.64 -7.20
C SER A 212 -0.87 9.77 -6.15
N ALA A 213 -0.22 8.73 -5.65
CA ALA A 213 -0.74 7.93 -4.54
C ALA A 213 -0.83 8.72 -3.23
N MET A 214 0.16 9.57 -2.95
CA MET A 214 0.11 10.50 -1.79
C MET A 214 -1.04 11.49 -1.92
N LEU A 215 -1.27 12.04 -3.11
CA LEU A 215 -2.42 12.90 -3.38
C LEU A 215 -3.75 12.15 -3.17
N ASN A 216 -3.86 10.93 -3.70
CA ASN A 216 -5.04 10.08 -3.55
C ASN A 216 -5.34 9.81 -2.06
N ALA A 217 -4.35 9.31 -1.31
CA ALA A 217 -4.49 9.04 0.12
C ALA A 217 -4.89 10.31 0.91
N GLY A 218 -4.22 11.44 0.60
CA GLY A 218 -4.51 12.73 1.22
C GLY A 218 -5.92 13.24 0.94
N LEU A 219 -6.42 13.08 -0.29
CA LEU A 219 -7.79 13.46 -0.66
C LEU A 219 -8.83 12.55 0.00
N LEU A 220 -8.62 11.24 0.04
CA LEU A 220 -9.48 10.30 0.75
C LEU A 220 -9.57 10.66 2.24
N TYR A 221 -8.43 10.85 2.89
CA TYR A 221 -8.36 11.26 4.29
C TYR A 221 -9.10 12.58 4.54
N ARG A 222 -8.82 13.61 3.71
CA ARG A 222 -9.47 14.93 3.83
C ARG A 222 -10.99 14.84 3.68
N HIS A 223 -11.50 14.01 2.76
CA HIS A 223 -12.95 13.81 2.58
C HIS A 223 -13.60 13.16 3.81
N LEU A 224 -12.99 12.09 4.37
CA LEU A 224 -13.48 11.44 5.58
C LEU A 224 -13.50 12.40 6.78
N ARG A 225 -12.49 13.26 6.89
CA ARG A 225 -12.41 14.29 7.93
C ARG A 225 -13.46 15.37 7.77
N ARG A 226 -13.62 15.92 6.55
CA ARG A 226 -14.60 16.98 6.26
C ARG A 226 -16.04 16.55 6.39
N ALA A 227 -16.32 15.29 6.06
CA ALA A 227 -17.63 14.69 6.22
C ALA A 227 -17.90 14.25 7.66
N GLU A 228 -17.00 14.53 8.61
CA GLU A 228 -17.06 14.13 10.02
C GLU A 228 -17.23 12.63 10.26
N ILE A 229 -16.89 11.82 9.26
CA ILE A 229 -16.96 10.35 9.32
C ILE A 229 -15.81 9.80 10.17
N TYR A 230 -14.64 10.43 10.07
CA TYR A 230 -13.45 10.09 10.83
C TYR A 230 -13.03 11.25 11.72
N ARG A 231 -12.91 10.95 13.00
CA ARG A 231 -12.36 11.86 14.02
C ARG A 231 -11.18 11.15 14.66
N PRO A 232 -9.92 11.64 14.49
CA PRO A 232 -8.75 11.05 15.11
C PRO A 232 -8.88 11.01 16.62
N GLU A 233 -8.51 9.88 17.21
CA GLU A 233 -8.39 9.75 18.64
C GLU A 233 -7.16 10.52 19.17
N PRO A 234 -7.13 10.92 20.44
CA PRO A 234 -5.97 11.59 21.02
C PRO A 234 -4.73 10.69 20.98
N GLY A 235 -3.54 11.31 21.06
CA GLY A 235 -2.26 10.60 21.14
C GLY A 235 -1.56 10.34 19.78
N TRP A 236 -2.11 10.78 18.65
CA TRP A 236 -1.50 10.61 17.35
C TRP A 236 -0.10 11.21 17.24
N GLY A 237 0.14 12.39 17.81
CA GLY A 237 1.46 13.05 17.74
C GLY A 237 2.56 12.20 18.37
N ARG A 238 2.32 11.68 19.58
CA ARG A 238 3.26 10.79 20.28
C ARG A 238 3.46 9.48 19.50
N PHE A 239 2.38 8.89 19.03
CA PHE A 239 2.40 7.65 18.26
C PHE A 239 3.23 7.79 16.96
N LEU A 240 3.00 8.86 16.18
CA LEU A 240 3.76 9.15 14.97
C LEU A 240 5.25 9.36 15.28
N LEU A 241 5.56 10.15 16.31
CA LEU A 241 6.95 10.38 16.71
C LEU A 241 7.67 9.08 17.06
N GLN A 242 7.02 8.19 17.81
CA GLN A 242 7.58 6.88 18.18
C GLN A 242 7.86 6.00 16.96
N ILE A 243 6.90 5.90 16.03
CA ILE A 243 7.06 5.09 14.81
C ILE A 243 8.14 5.67 13.89
N ILE A 244 8.14 7.00 13.68
CA ILE A 244 9.13 7.66 12.83
C ILE A 244 10.53 7.46 13.42
N ALA A 245 10.72 7.73 14.72
CA ALA A 245 12.00 7.54 15.39
C ALA A 245 12.48 6.08 15.30
N ALA A 246 11.60 5.12 15.59
CA ALA A 246 11.92 3.69 15.49
C ALA A 246 12.30 3.28 14.06
N SER A 247 11.55 3.76 13.05
CA SER A 247 11.82 3.46 11.65
C SER A 247 13.14 4.07 11.16
N LEU A 248 13.46 5.30 11.58
CA LEU A 248 14.71 5.96 11.22
C LEU A 248 15.92 5.27 11.87
N VAL A 249 15.83 4.90 13.14
CA VAL A 249 16.91 4.16 13.83
C VAL A 249 17.10 2.78 13.20
N MET A 250 16.02 2.04 12.94
CA MET A 250 16.07 0.78 12.20
C MET A 250 16.72 0.96 10.83
N GLY A 251 16.28 1.98 10.07
CA GLY A 251 16.82 2.30 8.75
C GLY A 251 18.32 2.63 8.78
N GLY A 252 18.75 3.42 9.76
CA GLY A 252 20.16 3.73 10.00
C GLY A 252 20.99 2.49 10.31
N LEU A 253 20.50 1.60 11.18
CA LEU A 253 21.14 0.32 11.48
C LEU A 253 21.24 -0.56 10.23
N LEU A 254 20.15 -0.68 9.46
CA LEU A 254 20.15 -1.45 8.22
C LEU A 254 21.14 -0.88 7.20
N TRP A 255 21.21 0.45 7.06
CA TRP A 255 22.13 1.12 6.16
C TRP A 255 23.59 0.86 6.54
N LEU A 256 23.92 0.96 7.83
CA LEU A 256 25.26 0.68 8.34
C LEU A 256 25.67 -0.79 8.13
N LEU A 257 24.75 -1.72 8.38
CA LEU A 257 25.03 -3.16 8.30
C LEU A 257 24.97 -3.71 6.88
N ALA A 258 24.17 -3.10 5.99
CA ALA A 258 24.07 -3.54 4.59
C ALA A 258 25.39 -3.34 3.83
N GLY A 259 26.14 -2.32 4.18
CA GLY A 259 27.41 -2.01 3.50
C GLY A 259 27.24 -1.53 2.05
N PRO A 260 28.34 -1.43 1.30
CA PRO A 260 28.32 -0.95 -0.07
C PRO A 260 27.68 -1.96 -1.04
N LEU A 261 26.97 -1.45 -2.06
CA LEU A 261 26.32 -2.28 -3.08
C LEU A 261 27.31 -3.19 -3.83
N ASP A 262 28.55 -2.74 -4.02
CA ASP A 262 29.56 -3.49 -4.74
C ASP A 262 29.89 -4.83 -4.07
N TRP A 263 29.82 -4.91 -2.75
CA TRP A 263 29.95 -6.18 -2.04
C TRP A 263 28.82 -7.15 -2.42
N TRP A 264 27.58 -6.65 -2.52
CA TRP A 264 26.44 -7.46 -2.93
C TRP A 264 26.58 -7.94 -4.37
N LEU A 265 27.01 -7.06 -5.27
CA LEU A 265 27.22 -7.38 -6.69
C LEU A 265 28.32 -8.44 -6.91
N ALA A 266 29.38 -8.46 -6.07
CA ALA A 266 30.48 -9.41 -6.17
C ALA A 266 30.25 -10.73 -5.41
N SER A 267 29.31 -10.76 -4.43
CA SER A 267 29.09 -11.91 -3.56
C SER A 267 28.32 -13.04 -4.27
N GLY A 268 28.54 -14.29 -3.83
CA GLY A 268 27.78 -15.45 -4.31
C GLY A 268 26.33 -15.46 -3.79
N ALA A 269 25.43 -16.12 -4.52
CA ALA A 269 23.98 -16.14 -4.24
C ALA A 269 23.64 -16.54 -2.78
N TRP A 270 24.28 -17.60 -2.25
CA TRP A 270 24.03 -18.06 -0.87
C TRP A 270 24.49 -17.05 0.19
N ALA A 271 25.58 -16.32 -0.05
CA ALA A 271 26.04 -15.27 0.86
C ALA A 271 25.05 -14.12 0.89
N ARG A 272 24.55 -13.69 -0.28
CA ARG A 272 23.50 -12.64 -0.42
C ARG A 272 22.23 -13.02 0.33
N VAL A 273 21.71 -14.23 0.08
CA VAL A 273 20.47 -14.70 0.72
C VAL A 273 20.61 -14.73 2.24
N ARG A 274 21.69 -15.36 2.76
CA ARG A 274 21.91 -15.42 4.23
C ARG A 274 22.01 -14.03 4.85
N TRP A 275 22.81 -13.14 4.25
CA TRP A 275 23.01 -11.80 4.79
C TRP A 275 21.74 -10.96 4.70
N LEU A 276 20.99 -11.04 3.61
CA LEU A 276 19.69 -10.36 3.46
C LEU A 276 18.69 -10.84 4.52
N MET A 277 18.59 -12.14 4.78
CA MET A 277 17.72 -12.68 5.82
C MET A 277 18.13 -12.18 7.22
N VAL A 278 19.44 -12.12 7.52
CA VAL A 278 19.92 -11.55 8.78
C VAL A 278 19.55 -10.08 8.91
N LEU A 279 19.69 -9.29 7.84
CA LEU A 279 19.31 -7.87 7.83
C LEU A 279 17.80 -7.69 8.03
N ILE A 280 16.96 -8.46 7.35
CA ILE A 280 15.50 -8.38 7.50
C ILE A 280 15.10 -8.78 8.93
N ALA A 281 15.60 -9.89 9.44
CA ALA A 281 15.31 -10.33 10.81
C ALA A 281 15.82 -9.32 11.85
N GLY A 282 17.05 -8.84 11.69
CA GLY A 282 17.66 -7.81 12.55
C GLY A 282 16.87 -6.49 12.52
N GLY A 283 16.40 -6.07 11.33
CA GLY A 283 15.54 -4.91 11.17
C GLY A 283 14.23 -5.04 11.92
N LEU A 284 13.54 -6.17 11.78
CA LEU A 284 12.30 -6.45 12.50
C LEU A 284 12.50 -6.44 14.03
N VAL A 285 13.55 -7.12 14.49
CA VAL A 285 13.88 -7.18 15.92
C VAL A 285 14.24 -5.80 16.47
N SER A 286 15.11 -5.06 15.78
CA SER A 286 15.52 -3.71 16.20
C SER A 286 14.34 -2.76 16.25
N TYR A 287 13.47 -2.77 15.24
CA TYR A 287 12.25 -1.96 15.22
C TYR A 287 11.33 -2.27 16.41
N ALA A 288 11.07 -3.56 16.67
CA ALA A 288 10.24 -3.99 17.80
C ALA A 288 10.83 -3.56 19.13
N LEU A 289 12.15 -3.75 19.33
CA LEU A 289 12.83 -3.35 20.57
C LEU A 289 12.78 -1.84 20.80
N ILE A 290 13.02 -1.04 19.74
CA ILE A 290 12.96 0.43 19.84
C ILE A 290 11.54 0.89 20.16
N LEU A 291 10.50 0.30 19.54
CA LEU A 291 9.12 0.63 19.88
C LEU A 291 8.79 0.36 21.35
N LEU A 292 9.24 -0.80 21.86
CA LEU A 292 9.07 -1.14 23.29
C LEU A 292 9.82 -0.17 24.18
N ALA A 293 11.06 0.20 23.84
CA ALA A 293 11.86 1.19 24.55
C ALA A 293 11.22 2.58 24.56
N CYS A 294 10.56 2.97 23.46
CA CYS A 294 9.77 4.21 23.35
C CYS A 294 8.44 4.15 24.14
N GLY A 295 8.12 3.00 24.76
CA GLY A 295 6.94 2.84 25.60
C GLY A 295 5.65 2.52 24.85
N LEU A 296 5.73 2.09 23.58
CA LEU A 296 4.58 1.62 22.84
C LEU A 296 4.28 0.17 23.24
N ARG A 297 3.20 -0.01 24.02
CA ARG A 297 2.81 -1.33 24.52
C ARG A 297 1.89 -2.02 23.52
N PRO A 298 2.08 -3.32 23.21
CA PRO A 298 1.21 -4.07 22.29
C PRO A 298 -0.28 -4.02 22.66
N ARG A 299 -0.58 -3.91 23.97
CA ARG A 299 -1.96 -3.78 24.47
C ARG A 299 -2.67 -2.51 24.00
N GLN A 300 -1.94 -1.44 23.65
CA GLN A 300 -2.51 -0.18 23.13
C GLN A 300 -2.96 -0.31 21.67
N LEU A 301 -2.51 -1.36 20.99
CA LEU A 301 -2.84 -1.67 19.59
C LEU A 301 -3.97 -2.70 19.48
N LEU A 302 -4.34 -3.33 20.61
CA LEU A 302 -5.48 -4.24 20.63
C LEU A 302 -6.77 -3.40 20.50
N TYR A 303 -7.65 -3.85 19.60
CA TYR A 303 -8.98 -3.26 19.49
C TYR A 303 -9.77 -3.62 20.76
N VAL A 304 -10.07 -2.63 21.55
CA VAL A 304 -11.02 -2.78 22.67
C VAL A 304 -12.41 -2.55 22.10
N GLU A 305 -13.21 -3.62 21.97
CA GLU A 305 -14.64 -3.46 21.69
C GLU A 305 -15.26 -2.59 22.79
N PRO A 306 -15.98 -1.52 22.42
CA PRO A 306 -16.81 -0.84 23.41
C PRO A 306 -17.80 -1.89 23.91
N ASN A 307 -17.73 -2.19 25.22
CA ASN A 307 -18.73 -3.03 25.85
C ASN A 307 -20.10 -2.53 25.39
N LEU A 308 -20.81 -3.34 24.62
CA LEU A 308 -22.25 -3.24 24.46
C LEU A 308 -22.81 -3.52 25.87
N GLN A 309 -22.88 -2.50 26.70
CA GLN A 309 -23.72 -2.59 27.88
C GLN A 309 -25.16 -2.69 27.37
N PRO A 310 -25.91 -3.67 27.89
CA PRO A 310 -27.27 -3.96 27.48
C PRO A 310 -28.22 -2.79 27.72
#